data_b67404aa614fe12efb1884dc6a9a2495
#
_entry.id   b67404aa614fe12efb1884dc6a9a2495
#
_cell.length_a   1.000
_cell.length_b   1.000
_cell.length_c   1.000
_cell.angle_alpha   90.00
_cell.angle_beta   90.00
_cell.angle_gamma   90.00
#
_symmetry.space_group_name_H-M   'P 1'
#
loop_
_entity.id
_entity.type
_entity.pdbx_description
1 polymer ?
#
loop_
_entity_poly.entity_id
_entity_poly.type
_entity_poly.pdbx_seq_one_letter_code
_entity_poly.pdbx_strand_id
1 'polypeptide(L)'
;MDITIPILILAIPLFMFLLLGLTGMKMTHKLAGWLGTAGMGTVLILSYWTALTYFLSGSPDFISADGQRLQDVLFNVTWLEFTPNLVIKLGFLLDPISAMMLVVITTVSFMVHLYSLGYMRDHHGVYEHGFQRFYAFLSLFSFSMLGLVVATNIFQMYIFWELVGVSSYLLIGFYYTRPSAVSASKKAFIVTRFADLGFLLGILILSYYYGTFDFMQLTSTPVEGLANIFHVNLATAEGVRSAIAASPAPVFMGASVLTWALVLIFMGGMGKSAIMPLHIWLPDAMEGPTPVSALIHAATMVVAGVYLVARLFPLYLMEESAMTIIVVVGAITAFYAAMVACTQIDIKRVLAFSTISQIAFMMVSLGVARPEFHHGLGYMASMFHLFTHAMFKALLFLGAGALIHAIGSNDYTAMHGLRKYMPVTHWTFLIGCLAIAGIIPFSGFFSKDEILSACGSYSTFVYIWMSLVAALTAFYMFRLYYLIFWWKEHKIPEGHHAPHDQPWTMSLPLIILAAISCVACLLYTSPS
;
A
#
# COMPACT_ATOMS: atom_id res chain seq x y z
N MET A 1 -12.67 5.99 -23.39
CA MET A 1 -11.36 6.59 -23.04
C MET A 1 -10.31 6.17 -24.08
N ASP A 2 -9.34 7.05 -24.45
CA ASP A 2 -8.29 6.65 -25.41
C ASP A 2 -7.38 5.58 -24.78
N ILE A 3 -7.24 4.43 -25.45
CA ILE A 3 -6.45 3.27 -25.01
C ILE A 3 -4.95 3.60 -24.87
N THR A 4 -4.50 4.65 -25.54
CA THR A 4 -3.09 5.09 -25.51
C THR A 4 -2.64 5.50 -24.11
N ILE A 5 -3.53 6.16 -23.32
CA ILE A 5 -3.21 6.65 -21.99
C ILE A 5 -2.92 5.49 -21.00
N PRO A 6 -3.81 4.48 -20.87
CA PRO A 6 -3.53 3.29 -20.05
C PRO A 6 -2.25 2.55 -20.43
N ILE A 7 -1.98 2.42 -21.73
CA ILE A 7 -0.74 1.79 -22.20
C ILE A 7 0.48 2.61 -21.78
N LEU A 8 0.45 3.93 -21.90
CA LEU A 8 1.57 4.80 -21.50
C LEU A 8 1.82 4.78 -19.99
N ILE A 9 0.78 4.68 -19.16
CA ILE A 9 0.92 4.56 -17.69
C ILE A 9 1.80 3.35 -17.32
N LEU A 10 1.67 2.24 -18.03
CA LEU A 10 2.49 1.04 -17.81
C LEU A 10 3.81 1.08 -18.59
N ALA A 11 3.80 1.55 -19.83
CA ALA A 11 4.96 1.51 -20.71
C ALA A 11 6.08 2.45 -20.25
N ILE A 12 5.76 3.65 -19.74
CA ILE A 12 6.77 4.63 -19.34
C ILE A 12 7.67 4.11 -18.21
N PRO A 13 7.17 3.59 -17.06
CA PRO A 13 8.04 3.08 -16.01
C PRO A 13 8.87 1.88 -16.46
N LEU A 14 8.30 0.99 -17.28
CA LEU A 14 9.04 -0.12 -17.87
C LEU A 14 10.16 0.37 -18.79
N PHE A 15 9.86 1.35 -19.65
CA PHE A 15 10.87 1.96 -20.52
C PHE A 15 11.98 2.64 -19.71
N MET A 16 11.64 3.36 -18.64
CA MET A 16 12.63 3.97 -17.74
C MET A 16 13.50 2.92 -17.08
N PHE A 17 12.92 1.81 -16.62
CA PHE A 17 13.70 0.68 -16.08
C PHE A 17 14.71 0.15 -17.11
N LEU A 18 14.27 -0.13 -18.33
CA LEU A 18 15.13 -0.65 -19.39
C LEU A 18 16.20 0.38 -19.80
N LEU A 19 15.81 1.62 -20.00
CA LEU A 19 16.72 2.71 -20.38
C LEU A 19 17.80 2.92 -19.31
N LEU A 20 17.42 3.11 -18.05
CA LEU A 20 18.37 3.36 -16.97
C LEU A 20 19.16 2.10 -16.59
N GLY A 21 18.58 0.93 -16.72
CA GLY A 21 19.26 -0.34 -16.47
C GLY A 21 20.34 -0.66 -17.48
N LEU A 22 20.06 -0.45 -18.77
CA LEU A 22 20.98 -0.80 -19.86
C LEU A 22 22.00 0.31 -20.18
N THR A 23 21.57 1.57 -20.11
CA THR A 23 22.40 2.72 -20.54
C THR A 23 22.81 3.64 -19.39
N GLY A 24 22.23 3.48 -18.21
CA GLY A 24 22.44 4.37 -17.06
C GLY A 24 23.89 4.52 -16.65
N MET A 25 24.69 3.46 -16.72
CA MET A 25 26.12 3.50 -16.40
C MET A 25 26.93 4.46 -17.30
N LYS A 26 26.43 4.74 -18.51
CA LYS A 26 27.03 5.70 -19.46
C LYS A 26 26.49 7.13 -19.28
N MET A 27 25.44 7.31 -18.48
CA MET A 27 24.82 8.60 -18.22
C MET A 27 25.42 9.27 -16.98
N THR A 28 25.36 10.61 -16.94
CA THR A 28 25.66 11.33 -15.71
C THR A 28 24.59 11.06 -14.66
N HIS A 29 24.97 11.03 -13.38
CA HIS A 29 24.04 10.81 -12.26
C HIS A 29 22.85 11.79 -12.30
N LYS A 30 23.13 13.09 -12.56
CA LYS A 30 22.08 14.11 -12.69
C LYS A 30 21.06 13.77 -13.79
N LEU A 31 21.54 13.39 -14.99
CA LEU A 31 20.67 13.08 -16.11
C LEU A 31 19.79 11.85 -15.80
N ALA A 32 20.38 10.80 -15.27
CA ALA A 32 19.65 9.58 -14.92
C ALA A 32 18.56 9.84 -13.87
N GLY A 33 18.89 10.61 -12.81
CA GLY A 33 17.93 10.96 -11.77
C GLY A 33 16.77 11.82 -12.28
N TRP A 34 17.07 12.86 -13.07
CA TRP A 34 16.03 13.72 -13.65
C TRP A 34 15.18 13.01 -14.70
N LEU A 35 15.76 12.13 -15.52
CA LEU A 35 14.98 11.29 -16.46
C LEU A 35 14.01 10.38 -15.72
N GLY A 36 14.47 9.66 -14.70
CA GLY A 36 13.59 8.80 -13.90
C GLY A 36 12.47 9.60 -13.21
N THR A 37 12.82 10.77 -12.64
CA THR A 37 11.83 11.65 -12.00
C THR A 37 10.84 12.23 -13.01
N ALA A 38 11.29 12.68 -14.18
CA ALA A 38 10.41 13.22 -15.23
C ALA A 38 9.49 12.13 -15.80
N GLY A 39 10.03 10.92 -16.05
CA GLY A 39 9.22 9.78 -16.47
C GLY A 39 8.10 9.48 -15.46
N MET A 40 8.43 9.42 -14.16
CA MET A 40 7.42 9.18 -13.12
C MET A 40 6.44 10.36 -12.98
N GLY A 41 6.90 11.59 -13.21
CA GLY A 41 6.03 12.78 -13.25
C GLY A 41 5.03 12.74 -14.41
N THR A 42 5.44 12.25 -15.58
CA THR A 42 4.52 12.02 -16.71
C THR A 42 3.47 10.97 -16.35
N VAL A 43 3.87 9.86 -15.74
CA VAL A 43 2.94 8.82 -15.28
C VAL A 43 1.96 9.36 -14.24
N LEU A 44 2.41 10.22 -13.33
CA LEU A 44 1.55 10.91 -12.36
C LEU A 44 0.45 11.71 -13.08
N ILE A 45 0.83 12.56 -14.04
CA ILE A 45 -0.13 13.39 -14.79
C ILE A 45 -1.15 12.52 -15.53
N LEU A 46 -0.70 11.47 -16.22
CA LEU A 46 -1.58 10.55 -16.94
C LEU A 46 -2.53 9.80 -16.00
N SER A 47 -2.06 9.38 -14.83
CA SER A 47 -2.87 8.68 -13.83
C SER A 47 -3.92 9.59 -13.21
N TYR A 48 -3.58 10.85 -12.90
CA TYR A 48 -4.56 11.84 -12.45
C TYR A 48 -5.58 12.16 -13.54
N TRP A 49 -5.14 12.32 -14.78
CA TRP A 49 -6.05 12.49 -15.91
C TRP A 49 -7.03 11.33 -16.03
N THR A 50 -6.53 10.08 -15.95
CA THR A 50 -7.36 8.87 -15.99
C THR A 50 -8.38 8.85 -14.86
N ALA A 51 -7.95 9.10 -13.62
CA ALA A 51 -8.84 9.12 -12.47
C ALA A 51 -9.88 10.24 -12.54
N LEU A 52 -9.48 11.46 -12.92
CA LEU A 52 -10.41 12.57 -13.09
C LEU A 52 -11.42 12.31 -14.21
N THR A 53 -10.98 11.77 -15.35
CA THR A 53 -11.88 11.37 -16.43
C THR A 53 -12.87 10.31 -15.96
N TYR A 54 -12.42 9.32 -15.20
CA TYR A 54 -13.28 8.27 -14.66
C TYR A 54 -14.31 8.83 -13.67
N PHE A 55 -13.89 9.67 -12.70
CA PHE A 55 -14.78 10.16 -11.65
C PHE A 55 -15.65 11.36 -12.05
N LEU A 56 -15.20 12.20 -12.96
CA LEU A 56 -15.93 13.43 -13.34
C LEU A 56 -16.72 13.31 -14.64
N SER A 57 -16.40 12.32 -15.50
CA SER A 57 -17.11 12.15 -16.75
C SER A 57 -18.52 11.59 -16.51
N GLY A 58 -19.53 12.16 -17.17
CA GLY A 58 -20.89 11.63 -17.26
C GLY A 58 -21.07 10.61 -18.39
N SER A 59 -19.96 10.01 -18.90
CA SER A 59 -20.03 9.05 -20.00
C SER A 59 -20.78 7.78 -19.58
N PRO A 60 -21.66 7.24 -20.44
CA PRO A 60 -22.33 5.96 -20.19
C PRO A 60 -21.36 4.77 -20.12
N ASP A 61 -20.10 4.94 -20.55
CA ASP A 61 -19.06 3.91 -20.38
C ASP A 61 -18.65 3.73 -18.90
N PHE A 62 -18.82 4.78 -18.08
CA PHE A 62 -18.37 4.79 -16.68
C PHE A 62 -19.50 4.94 -15.66
N ILE A 63 -20.71 5.22 -16.11
CA ILE A 63 -21.87 5.40 -15.24
C ILE A 63 -23.05 4.60 -15.79
N SER A 64 -23.68 3.77 -14.92
CA SER A 64 -24.94 3.10 -15.25
C SER A 64 -26.11 4.07 -15.29
N ALA A 65 -27.27 3.61 -15.80
CA ALA A 65 -28.50 4.39 -15.79
C ALA A 65 -28.95 4.83 -14.38
N ASP A 66 -28.55 4.08 -13.37
CA ASP A 66 -28.85 4.32 -11.95
C ASP A 66 -27.80 5.21 -11.26
N GLY A 67 -26.86 5.80 -12.01
CA GLY A 67 -25.82 6.69 -11.48
C GLY A 67 -24.61 5.99 -10.84
N GLN A 68 -24.52 4.67 -10.95
CA GLN A 68 -23.42 3.90 -10.34
C GLN A 68 -22.20 3.87 -11.24
N ARG A 69 -21.00 3.90 -10.65
CA ARG A 69 -19.73 3.77 -11.38
C ARG A 69 -19.51 2.33 -11.83
N LEU A 70 -19.29 2.15 -13.14
CA LEU A 70 -19.09 0.86 -13.76
C LEU A 70 -17.60 0.47 -13.76
N GLN A 71 -17.35 -0.83 -13.74
CA GLN A 71 -16.05 -1.40 -14.07
C GLN A 71 -15.90 -1.41 -15.60
N ASP A 72 -14.77 -0.93 -16.10
CA ASP A 72 -14.46 -0.91 -17.53
C ASP A 72 -13.11 -1.56 -17.82
N VAL A 73 -13.09 -2.45 -18.81
CA VAL A 73 -11.87 -3.09 -19.31
C VAL A 73 -11.41 -2.34 -20.55
N LEU A 74 -10.46 -1.42 -20.36
CA LEU A 74 -10.00 -0.53 -21.42
C LEU A 74 -9.32 -1.27 -22.58
N PHE A 75 -8.56 -2.32 -22.25
CA PHE A 75 -8.05 -3.29 -23.24
C PHE A 75 -7.80 -4.64 -22.57
N ASN A 76 -7.79 -5.72 -23.36
CA ASN A 76 -7.55 -7.07 -22.87
C ASN A 76 -7.00 -7.95 -24.02
N VAL A 77 -5.76 -8.37 -23.91
CA VAL A 77 -5.06 -9.16 -24.93
C VAL A 77 -4.84 -10.57 -24.42
N THR A 78 -5.26 -11.57 -25.16
CA THR A 78 -5.03 -12.98 -24.84
C THR A 78 -3.52 -13.27 -24.92
N TRP A 79 -2.98 -13.79 -23.82
CA TRP A 79 -1.56 -14.16 -23.72
C TRP A 79 -1.37 -15.67 -23.72
N LEU A 80 -2.12 -16.41 -22.90
CA LEU A 80 -1.96 -17.85 -22.75
C LEU A 80 -3.33 -18.51 -22.56
N GLU A 81 -3.60 -19.55 -23.35
CA GLU A 81 -4.80 -20.39 -23.27
C GLU A 81 -4.44 -21.74 -22.68
N PHE A 82 -4.96 -22.08 -21.49
CA PHE A 82 -4.82 -23.40 -20.88
C PHE A 82 -5.91 -24.36 -21.37
N THR A 83 -7.15 -23.85 -21.42
CA THR A 83 -8.32 -24.53 -21.96
C THR A 83 -9.18 -23.48 -22.66
N PRO A 84 -10.17 -23.90 -23.51
CA PRO A 84 -11.05 -22.93 -24.17
C PRO A 84 -11.75 -21.92 -23.24
N ASN A 85 -11.96 -22.31 -21.98
CA ASN A 85 -12.61 -21.48 -20.98
C ASN A 85 -11.63 -20.82 -19.98
N LEU A 86 -10.39 -21.34 -19.88
CA LEU A 86 -9.40 -20.85 -18.93
C LEU A 86 -8.26 -20.16 -19.66
N VAL A 87 -8.43 -18.87 -19.88
CA VAL A 87 -7.55 -18.02 -20.67
C VAL A 87 -6.94 -16.93 -19.78
N ILE A 88 -5.62 -16.76 -19.86
CA ILE A 88 -4.92 -15.64 -19.23
C ILE A 88 -4.84 -14.51 -20.24
N LYS A 89 -5.37 -13.37 -19.86
CA LYS A 89 -5.32 -12.14 -20.63
C LYS A 89 -4.44 -11.12 -19.92
N LEU A 90 -3.80 -10.25 -20.67
CA LEU A 90 -3.10 -9.08 -20.16
C LEU A 90 -3.89 -7.85 -20.55
N GLY A 91 -4.38 -7.11 -19.57
CA GLY A 91 -5.26 -6.00 -19.82
C GLY A 91 -5.19 -4.91 -18.75
N PHE A 92 -6.09 -3.95 -18.87
CA PHE A 92 -6.20 -2.81 -17.98
C PHE A 92 -7.66 -2.66 -17.53
N LEU A 93 -7.90 -2.94 -16.25
CA LEU A 93 -9.20 -2.77 -15.60
C LEU A 93 -9.24 -1.42 -14.89
N LEU A 94 -10.25 -0.63 -15.19
CA LEU A 94 -10.52 0.64 -14.53
C LEU A 94 -11.82 0.55 -13.74
N ASP A 95 -11.72 0.79 -12.46
CA ASP A 95 -12.83 0.87 -11.52
C ASP A 95 -12.48 1.82 -10.36
N PRO A 96 -13.38 2.11 -9.40
CA PRO A 96 -13.10 3.08 -8.33
C PRO A 96 -11.84 2.78 -7.54
N ILE A 97 -11.58 1.51 -7.19
CA ILE A 97 -10.40 1.15 -6.39
C ILE A 97 -9.11 1.18 -7.20
N SER A 98 -9.13 0.77 -8.47
CA SER A 98 -7.94 0.87 -9.33
C SER A 98 -7.61 2.33 -9.66
N ALA A 99 -8.61 3.17 -9.96
CA ALA A 99 -8.44 4.60 -10.19
C ALA A 99 -7.83 5.31 -8.97
N MET A 100 -8.34 5.02 -7.76
CA MET A 100 -7.77 5.53 -6.51
C MET A 100 -6.33 5.05 -6.32
N MET A 101 -6.05 3.77 -6.55
CA MET A 101 -4.69 3.22 -6.40
C MET A 101 -3.71 3.77 -7.42
N LEU A 102 -4.12 4.08 -8.65
CA LEU A 102 -3.29 4.78 -9.63
C LEU A 102 -2.81 6.13 -9.06
N VAL A 103 -3.74 6.92 -8.49
CA VAL A 103 -3.40 8.21 -7.86
C VAL A 103 -2.45 8.03 -6.69
N VAL A 104 -2.73 7.08 -5.79
CA VAL A 104 -1.91 6.82 -4.60
C VAL A 104 -0.49 6.40 -4.97
N ILE A 105 -0.36 5.39 -5.83
CA ILE A 105 0.95 4.84 -6.21
C ILE A 105 1.79 5.88 -6.93
N THR A 106 1.20 6.59 -7.91
CA THR A 106 1.96 7.55 -8.72
C THR A 106 2.37 8.79 -7.93
N THR A 107 1.51 9.27 -7.01
CA THR A 107 1.85 10.39 -6.12
C THR A 107 3.04 10.04 -5.25
N VAL A 108 2.97 8.93 -4.51
CA VAL A 108 4.07 8.53 -3.62
C VAL A 108 5.33 8.19 -4.41
N SER A 109 5.21 7.46 -5.53
CA SER A 109 6.38 7.13 -6.37
C SER A 109 7.06 8.37 -6.91
N PHE A 110 6.31 9.37 -7.40
CA PHE A 110 6.89 10.62 -7.87
C PHE A 110 7.60 11.39 -6.74
N MET A 111 6.97 11.51 -5.56
CA MET A 111 7.58 12.16 -4.40
C MET A 111 8.88 11.45 -3.99
N VAL A 112 8.90 10.12 -4.02
CA VAL A 112 10.11 9.31 -3.72
C VAL A 112 11.19 9.52 -4.76
N HIS A 113 10.87 9.55 -6.07
CA HIS A 113 11.84 9.84 -7.11
C HIS A 113 12.46 11.24 -6.93
N LEU A 114 11.64 12.26 -6.71
CA LEU A 114 12.12 13.62 -6.48
C LEU A 114 12.98 13.73 -5.22
N TYR A 115 12.55 13.11 -4.11
CA TYR A 115 13.27 13.07 -2.85
C TYR A 115 14.65 12.40 -2.99
N SER A 116 14.73 11.33 -3.76
CA SER A 116 15.94 10.54 -3.95
C SER A 116 17.06 11.31 -4.66
N LEU A 117 16.74 12.38 -5.43
CA LEU A 117 17.75 13.27 -6.02
C LEU A 117 18.64 13.95 -4.96
N GLY A 118 18.06 14.26 -3.81
CA GLY A 118 18.78 14.84 -2.68
C GLY A 118 19.34 13.77 -1.74
N TYR A 119 18.53 12.80 -1.38
CA TYR A 119 18.87 11.77 -0.39
C TYR A 119 20.07 10.89 -0.79
N MET A 120 20.19 10.54 -2.07
CA MET A 120 21.26 9.69 -2.60
C MET A 120 22.54 10.49 -2.92
N ARG A 121 22.76 11.60 -2.21
CA ARG A 121 23.98 12.42 -2.26
C ARG A 121 24.50 12.60 -0.84
N ASP A 122 25.80 12.50 -0.66
CA ASP A 122 26.44 12.83 0.63
C ASP A 122 26.49 14.36 0.85
N HIS A 123 26.94 14.76 2.04
CA HIS A 123 27.10 16.18 2.42
C HIS A 123 28.13 16.93 1.54
N HIS A 124 29.02 16.21 0.85
CA HIS A 124 30.00 16.76 -0.08
C HIS A 124 29.46 16.85 -1.50
N GLY A 125 28.21 16.43 -1.75
CA GLY A 125 27.56 16.47 -3.04
C GLY A 125 27.91 15.32 -3.98
N VAL A 126 28.61 14.29 -3.48
CA VAL A 126 28.95 13.07 -4.21
C VAL A 126 27.74 12.13 -4.21
N TYR A 127 27.41 11.57 -5.36
CA TYR A 127 26.32 10.60 -5.47
C TYR A 127 26.74 9.21 -4.98
N GLU A 128 25.79 8.52 -4.34
CA GLU A 128 25.93 7.11 -3.93
C GLU A 128 26.27 6.20 -5.11
N HIS A 129 27.14 5.22 -4.85
CA HIS A 129 27.50 4.23 -5.84
C HIS A 129 26.29 3.43 -6.31
N GLY A 130 26.08 3.38 -7.63
CA GLY A 130 24.92 2.69 -8.22
C GLY A 130 23.64 3.54 -8.27
N PHE A 131 23.75 4.86 -8.16
CA PHE A 131 22.63 5.80 -8.24
C PHE A 131 21.71 5.56 -9.45
N GLN A 132 22.26 5.33 -10.65
CA GLN A 132 21.48 5.04 -11.85
C GLN A 132 20.71 3.73 -11.73
N ARG A 133 21.35 2.69 -11.17
CA ARG A 133 20.71 1.40 -10.88
C ARG A 133 19.57 1.55 -9.87
N PHE A 134 19.71 2.43 -8.88
CA PHE A 134 18.65 2.73 -7.92
C PHE A 134 17.39 3.25 -8.61
N TYR A 135 17.53 4.21 -9.53
CA TYR A 135 16.40 4.74 -10.30
C TYR A 135 15.78 3.72 -11.25
N ALA A 136 16.60 2.84 -11.84
CA ALA A 136 16.07 1.72 -12.62
C ALA A 136 15.19 0.80 -11.76
N PHE A 137 15.64 0.44 -10.56
CA PHE A 137 14.87 -0.42 -9.66
C PHE A 137 13.61 0.26 -9.12
N LEU A 138 13.64 1.57 -8.85
CA LEU A 138 12.44 2.33 -8.48
C LEU A 138 11.41 2.33 -9.61
N SER A 139 11.85 2.49 -10.86
CA SER A 139 10.97 2.46 -12.03
C SER A 139 10.36 1.08 -12.23
N LEU A 140 11.15 -0.01 -12.09
CA LEU A 140 10.65 -1.39 -12.15
C LEU A 140 9.60 -1.64 -11.05
N PHE A 141 9.85 -1.16 -9.84
CA PHE A 141 8.93 -1.33 -8.72
C PHE A 141 7.60 -0.59 -8.97
N SER A 142 7.66 0.65 -9.49
CA SER A 142 6.47 1.41 -9.85
C SER A 142 5.68 0.74 -10.97
N PHE A 143 6.36 0.23 -12.02
CA PHE A 143 5.74 -0.58 -13.08
C PHE A 143 5.01 -1.79 -12.51
N SER A 144 5.67 -2.52 -11.62
CA SER A 144 5.12 -3.75 -11.02
C SER A 144 3.84 -3.47 -10.23
N MET A 145 3.83 -2.39 -9.44
CA MET A 145 2.65 -2.02 -8.64
C MET A 145 1.51 -1.48 -9.51
N LEU A 146 1.80 -0.68 -10.53
CA LEU A 146 0.78 -0.20 -11.46
C LEU A 146 0.14 -1.36 -12.20
N GLY A 147 0.93 -2.30 -12.73
CA GLY A 147 0.39 -3.49 -13.40
C GLY A 147 -0.43 -4.41 -12.49
N LEU A 148 -0.09 -4.46 -11.19
CA LEU A 148 -0.84 -5.22 -10.19
C LEU A 148 -2.26 -4.64 -10.00
N VAL A 149 -2.37 -3.32 -9.83
CA VAL A 149 -3.67 -2.69 -9.49
C VAL A 149 -4.62 -2.58 -10.67
N VAL A 150 -4.11 -2.59 -11.89
CA VAL A 150 -4.95 -2.54 -13.10
C VAL A 150 -5.18 -3.90 -13.74
N ALA A 151 -4.78 -4.98 -13.09
CA ALA A 151 -4.95 -6.34 -13.60
C ALA A 151 -6.44 -6.66 -13.84
N THR A 152 -6.72 -7.29 -14.98
CA THR A 152 -8.10 -7.71 -15.36
C THR A 152 -8.47 -9.07 -14.79
N ASN A 153 -7.47 -9.85 -14.38
CA ASN A 153 -7.67 -11.18 -13.83
C ASN A 153 -6.65 -11.49 -12.72
N ILE A 154 -7.00 -12.49 -11.90
CA ILE A 154 -6.21 -12.84 -10.73
C ILE A 154 -4.82 -13.39 -11.07
N PHE A 155 -4.66 -14.03 -12.24
CA PHE A 155 -3.37 -14.57 -12.66
C PHE A 155 -2.43 -13.46 -13.17
N GLN A 156 -2.96 -12.48 -13.91
CA GLN A 156 -2.20 -11.26 -14.25
C GLN A 156 -1.75 -10.55 -12.97
N MET A 157 -2.65 -10.40 -12.00
CA MET A 157 -2.29 -9.83 -10.68
C MET A 157 -1.17 -10.63 -10.03
N TYR A 158 -1.20 -11.97 -10.08
CA TYR A 158 -0.15 -12.82 -9.54
C TYR A 158 1.21 -12.59 -10.22
N ILE A 159 1.26 -12.44 -11.54
CA ILE A 159 2.50 -12.13 -12.27
C ILE A 159 3.13 -10.82 -11.76
N PHE A 160 2.32 -9.77 -11.67
CA PHE A 160 2.81 -8.49 -11.15
C PHE A 160 3.11 -8.54 -9.64
N TRP A 161 2.40 -9.36 -8.89
CA TRP A 161 2.67 -9.66 -7.48
C TRP A 161 4.07 -10.24 -7.27
N GLU A 162 4.44 -11.18 -8.12
CA GLU A 162 5.76 -11.77 -8.16
C GLU A 162 6.83 -10.73 -8.53
N LEU A 163 6.54 -9.86 -9.49
CA LEU A 163 7.45 -8.82 -9.94
C LEU A 163 7.67 -7.74 -8.85
N VAL A 164 6.64 -7.39 -8.08
CA VAL A 164 6.77 -6.54 -6.86
C VAL A 164 7.73 -7.19 -5.87
N GLY A 165 7.64 -8.51 -5.68
CA GLY A 165 8.56 -9.24 -4.80
C GLY A 165 10.01 -9.17 -5.27
N VAL A 166 10.28 -9.36 -6.57
CA VAL A 166 11.63 -9.26 -7.15
C VAL A 166 12.16 -7.83 -7.05
N SER A 167 11.38 -6.84 -7.44
CA SER A 167 11.81 -5.44 -7.40
C SER A 167 12.09 -4.95 -5.97
N SER A 168 11.29 -5.39 -5.00
CA SER A 168 11.55 -5.10 -3.58
C SER A 168 12.83 -5.77 -3.07
N TYR A 169 13.10 -7.02 -3.48
CA TYR A 169 14.37 -7.70 -3.18
C TYR A 169 15.58 -6.91 -3.65
N LEU A 170 15.53 -6.39 -4.89
CA LEU A 170 16.61 -5.58 -5.47
C LEU A 170 16.79 -4.25 -4.73
N LEU A 171 15.70 -3.63 -4.28
CA LEU A 171 15.72 -2.36 -3.57
C LEU A 171 16.16 -2.50 -2.11
N ILE A 172 15.70 -3.52 -1.38
CA ILE A 172 16.15 -3.81 0.00
C ILE A 172 17.63 -4.16 0.00
N GLY A 173 18.07 -4.99 -0.96
CA GLY A 173 19.46 -5.40 -1.15
C GLY A 173 20.31 -4.38 -1.91
N PHE A 174 19.89 -3.13 -2.04
CA PHE A 174 20.63 -2.10 -2.80
C PHE A 174 22.07 -1.97 -2.32
N TYR A 175 22.29 -1.95 -1.01
CA TYR A 175 23.61 -1.96 -0.38
C TYR A 175 24.19 -3.39 -0.28
N TYR A 176 24.30 -4.07 -1.41
CA TYR A 176 24.71 -5.48 -1.50
C TYR A 176 26.10 -5.79 -0.94
N THR A 177 26.92 -4.77 -0.67
CA THR A 177 28.21 -4.90 0.02
C THR A 177 28.08 -5.06 1.53
N ARG A 178 26.88 -4.75 2.09
CA ARG A 178 26.59 -4.90 3.52
C ARG A 178 25.95 -6.26 3.76
N PRO A 179 26.55 -7.14 4.58
CA PRO A 179 25.98 -8.47 4.87
C PRO A 179 24.56 -8.41 5.46
N SER A 180 24.26 -7.38 6.27
CA SER A 180 22.94 -7.15 6.85
C SER A 180 21.87 -6.91 5.77
N ALA A 181 22.15 -6.07 4.77
CA ALA A 181 21.23 -5.78 3.67
C ALA A 181 20.99 -7.02 2.78
N VAL A 182 22.04 -7.81 2.53
CA VAL A 182 21.93 -9.08 1.80
C VAL A 182 21.07 -10.09 2.57
N SER A 183 21.28 -10.23 3.87
CA SER A 183 20.45 -11.10 4.72
C SER A 183 19.00 -10.65 4.76
N ALA A 184 18.75 -9.34 4.94
CA ALA A 184 17.42 -8.75 4.97
C ALA A 184 16.66 -8.96 3.65
N SER A 185 17.31 -8.73 2.51
CA SER A 185 16.68 -8.92 1.19
C SER A 185 16.33 -10.38 0.93
N LYS A 186 17.23 -11.32 1.26
CA LYS A 186 16.97 -12.77 1.17
C LYS A 186 15.79 -13.19 2.06
N LYS A 187 15.76 -12.72 3.31
CA LYS A 187 14.66 -13.01 4.25
C LYS A 187 13.34 -12.50 3.72
N ALA A 188 13.29 -11.24 3.25
CA ALA A 188 12.09 -10.66 2.67
C ALA A 188 11.60 -11.49 1.47
N PHE A 189 12.51 -11.86 0.57
CA PHE A 189 12.17 -12.65 -0.60
C PHE A 189 11.63 -14.04 -0.23
N ILE A 190 12.32 -14.80 0.63
CA ILE A 190 11.94 -16.17 0.99
C ILE A 190 10.59 -16.17 1.71
N VAL A 191 10.37 -15.28 2.69
CA VAL A 191 9.11 -15.23 3.46
C VAL A 191 7.93 -14.89 2.56
N THR A 192 8.10 -13.91 1.67
CA THR A 192 7.03 -13.54 0.74
C THR A 192 6.77 -14.64 -0.29
N ARG A 193 7.80 -15.35 -0.80
CA ARG A 193 7.63 -16.48 -1.73
C ARG A 193 6.89 -17.65 -1.11
N PHE A 194 7.16 -17.94 0.15
CA PHE A 194 6.40 -18.96 0.86
C PHE A 194 4.90 -18.61 0.92
N ALA A 195 4.58 -17.35 1.17
CA ALA A 195 3.21 -16.87 1.13
C ALA A 195 2.60 -16.91 -0.29
N ASP A 196 3.39 -16.55 -1.29
CA ASP A 196 2.98 -16.52 -2.70
C ASP A 196 2.64 -17.93 -3.23
N LEU A 197 3.28 -18.99 -2.70
CA LEU A 197 2.89 -20.37 -2.97
C LEU A 197 1.45 -20.65 -2.52
N GLY A 198 1.07 -20.20 -1.31
CA GLY A 198 -0.31 -20.28 -0.84
C GLY A 198 -1.27 -19.53 -1.76
N PHE A 199 -0.89 -18.33 -2.19
CA PHE A 199 -1.69 -17.53 -3.13
C PHE A 199 -1.91 -18.28 -4.45
N LEU A 200 -0.86 -18.85 -5.03
CA LEU A 200 -0.97 -19.63 -6.26
C LEU A 200 -1.90 -20.84 -6.10
N LEU A 201 -1.76 -21.61 -5.02
CA LEU A 201 -2.63 -22.75 -4.75
C LEU A 201 -4.10 -22.30 -4.61
N GLY A 202 -4.34 -21.19 -3.92
CA GLY A 202 -5.68 -20.60 -3.81
C GLY A 202 -6.26 -20.19 -5.17
N ILE A 203 -5.45 -19.57 -6.04
CA ILE A 203 -5.84 -19.22 -7.42
C ILE A 203 -6.23 -20.49 -8.21
N LEU A 204 -5.42 -21.54 -8.15
CA LEU A 204 -5.68 -22.79 -8.87
C LEU A 204 -6.96 -23.48 -8.40
N ILE A 205 -7.20 -23.52 -7.08
CA ILE A 205 -8.46 -24.05 -6.53
C ILE A 205 -9.64 -23.20 -7.00
N LEU A 206 -9.54 -21.88 -6.89
CA LEU A 206 -10.60 -20.97 -7.30
C LEU A 206 -10.93 -21.13 -8.79
N SER A 207 -9.90 -21.13 -9.65
CA SER A 207 -10.07 -21.27 -11.10
C SER A 207 -10.65 -22.62 -11.52
N TYR A 208 -10.31 -23.68 -10.81
CA TYR A 208 -10.87 -25.01 -11.07
C TYR A 208 -12.37 -25.07 -10.84
N TYR A 209 -12.86 -24.45 -9.74
CA TYR A 209 -14.28 -24.47 -9.40
C TYR A 209 -15.12 -23.44 -10.14
N TYR A 210 -14.56 -22.25 -10.42
CA TYR A 210 -15.26 -21.17 -11.13
C TYR A 210 -15.03 -21.18 -12.65
N GLY A 211 -14.05 -21.92 -13.15
CA GLY A 211 -13.72 -22.03 -14.56
C GLY A 211 -13.19 -20.75 -15.20
N THR A 212 -12.75 -19.78 -14.41
CA THR A 212 -12.27 -18.48 -14.89
C THR A 212 -11.21 -17.87 -13.98
N PHE A 213 -10.36 -17.01 -14.56
CA PHE A 213 -9.44 -16.13 -13.82
C PHE A 213 -9.92 -14.67 -13.78
N ASP A 214 -10.89 -14.31 -14.60
CA ASP A 214 -11.33 -12.94 -14.84
C ASP A 214 -12.05 -12.35 -13.62
N PHE A 215 -11.62 -11.17 -13.16
CA PHE A 215 -12.22 -10.51 -12.00
C PHE A 215 -13.69 -10.20 -12.21
N MET A 216 -14.08 -9.70 -13.39
CA MET A 216 -15.47 -9.35 -13.64
C MET A 216 -16.38 -10.60 -13.54
N GLN A 217 -15.91 -11.74 -14.01
CA GLN A 217 -16.65 -13.00 -13.88
C GLN A 217 -16.62 -13.53 -12.45
N LEU A 218 -15.46 -13.53 -11.77
CA LEU A 218 -15.33 -14.00 -10.40
C LEU A 218 -16.18 -13.18 -9.41
N THR A 219 -16.37 -11.89 -9.67
CA THR A 219 -17.10 -11.01 -8.75
C THR A 219 -18.57 -10.79 -9.16
N SER A 220 -18.98 -11.11 -10.39
CA SER A 220 -20.36 -10.95 -10.88
C SER A 220 -21.18 -12.23 -10.87
N THR A 221 -20.59 -13.39 -11.19
CA THR A 221 -21.32 -14.63 -11.42
C THR A 221 -22.06 -15.21 -10.21
N PRO A 222 -21.57 -15.12 -8.97
CA PRO A 222 -22.36 -15.49 -7.80
C PRO A 222 -23.08 -14.31 -7.16
N VAL A 223 -22.94 -13.11 -7.68
CA VAL A 223 -23.23 -11.87 -6.96
C VAL A 223 -23.84 -10.81 -7.87
N GLU A 224 -24.61 -11.22 -8.90
CA GLU A 224 -25.48 -10.28 -9.61
C GLU A 224 -26.38 -9.58 -8.58
N GLY A 225 -26.06 -8.37 -8.21
CA GLY A 225 -26.71 -7.60 -7.15
C GLY A 225 -25.80 -7.23 -5.98
N LEU A 226 -24.66 -7.94 -5.72
CA LEU A 226 -23.63 -7.54 -4.74
C LEU A 226 -22.45 -6.78 -5.37
N ALA A 227 -22.42 -6.68 -6.69
CA ALA A 227 -21.36 -5.98 -7.43
C ALA A 227 -21.22 -4.49 -7.04
N ASN A 228 -22.26 -3.92 -6.47
CA ASN A 228 -22.26 -2.60 -5.88
C ASN A 228 -22.39 -2.69 -4.35
N ILE A 229 -21.27 -2.80 -3.68
CA ILE A 229 -21.19 -2.81 -2.20
C ILE A 229 -21.89 -1.60 -1.59
N PHE A 230 -22.01 -0.50 -2.32
CA PHE A 230 -22.69 0.74 -1.90
C PHE A 230 -24.22 0.68 -1.95
N HIS A 231 -24.80 -0.30 -2.67
CA HIS A 231 -26.24 -0.41 -2.88
C HIS A 231 -26.75 -1.85 -2.69
N VAL A 232 -26.03 -2.68 -1.91
CA VAL A 232 -26.47 -4.04 -1.62
C VAL A 232 -27.77 -4.01 -0.83
N ASN A 233 -28.86 -4.41 -1.46
CA ASN A 233 -30.09 -4.70 -0.75
C ASN A 233 -29.89 -6.00 0.07
N LEU A 234 -30.10 -5.96 1.38
CA LEU A 234 -29.97 -7.12 2.27
C LEU A 234 -30.73 -8.35 1.77
N ALA A 235 -31.89 -8.15 1.16
CA ALA A 235 -32.68 -9.22 0.55
C ALA A 235 -31.93 -9.92 -0.61
N THR A 236 -31.10 -9.21 -1.36
CA THR A 236 -30.29 -9.77 -2.47
C THR A 236 -29.09 -10.56 -1.93
N ALA A 237 -28.46 -10.06 -0.84
CA ALA A 237 -27.38 -10.76 -0.14
C ALA A 237 -27.86 -12.08 0.47
N GLU A 238 -29.06 -12.09 1.03
CA GLU A 238 -29.70 -13.27 1.60
C GLU A 238 -30.10 -14.28 0.53
N GLY A 239 -30.61 -13.80 -0.60
CA GLY A 239 -30.91 -14.62 -1.79
C GLY A 239 -29.67 -15.29 -2.38
N VAL A 240 -28.55 -14.58 -2.46
CA VAL A 240 -27.25 -15.12 -2.89
C VAL A 240 -26.73 -16.15 -1.90
N ARG A 241 -26.80 -15.88 -0.56
CA ARG A 241 -26.43 -16.86 0.48
C ARG A 241 -27.30 -18.13 0.40
N SER A 242 -28.60 -17.99 0.15
CA SER A 242 -29.49 -19.14 0.00
C SER A 242 -29.21 -19.95 -1.28
N ALA A 243 -28.86 -19.30 -2.38
CA ALA A 243 -28.45 -19.97 -3.63
C ALA A 243 -27.12 -20.73 -3.48
N ILE A 244 -26.16 -20.18 -2.73
CA ILE A 244 -24.89 -20.83 -2.40
C ILE A 244 -25.10 -21.98 -1.43
N ALA A 245 -25.95 -21.82 -0.43
CA ALA A 245 -26.30 -22.88 0.51
C ALA A 245 -27.05 -24.03 -0.17
N ALA A 246 -27.79 -23.76 -1.25
CA ALA A 246 -28.48 -24.77 -2.05
C ALA A 246 -27.55 -25.54 -3.03
N SER A 247 -26.35 -25.00 -3.33
CA SER A 247 -25.31 -25.70 -4.09
C SER A 247 -24.20 -26.14 -3.13
N PRO A 248 -24.18 -27.38 -2.63
CA PRO A 248 -23.22 -27.81 -1.64
C PRO A 248 -21.80 -27.72 -2.23
N ALA A 249 -21.06 -26.69 -1.84
CA ALA A 249 -19.64 -26.62 -2.15
C ALA A 249 -18.95 -27.87 -1.55
N PRO A 250 -18.04 -28.54 -2.28
CA PRO A 250 -17.33 -29.67 -1.75
C PRO A 250 -16.66 -29.30 -0.41
N VAL A 251 -16.80 -30.16 0.57
CA VAL A 251 -16.20 -29.95 1.91
C VAL A 251 -14.92 -30.74 1.99
N PHE A 252 -13.83 -30.09 2.38
CA PHE A 252 -12.55 -30.70 2.65
C PHE A 252 -12.09 -30.34 4.06
N MET A 253 -11.76 -31.32 4.89
CA MET A 253 -11.36 -31.14 6.29
C MET A 253 -12.30 -30.24 7.13
N GLY A 254 -13.61 -30.35 6.91
CA GLY A 254 -14.62 -29.64 7.69
C GLY A 254 -14.91 -28.19 7.27
N ALA A 255 -14.27 -27.70 6.22
CA ALA A 255 -14.55 -26.38 5.65
C ALA A 255 -14.86 -26.47 4.15
N SER A 256 -15.57 -25.47 3.60
CA SER A 256 -15.84 -25.42 2.17
C SER A 256 -14.53 -25.25 1.38
N VAL A 257 -14.49 -25.76 0.16
CA VAL A 257 -13.32 -25.59 -0.71
C VAL A 257 -13.09 -24.10 -1.03
N LEU A 258 -14.16 -23.31 -1.07
CA LEU A 258 -14.05 -21.86 -1.26
C LEU A 258 -13.36 -21.20 -0.05
N THR A 259 -13.70 -21.61 1.20
CA THR A 259 -12.97 -21.14 2.40
C THR A 259 -11.48 -21.41 2.28
N TRP A 260 -11.09 -22.63 1.88
CA TRP A 260 -9.67 -22.97 1.69
C TRP A 260 -8.99 -22.12 0.61
N ALA A 261 -9.66 -21.93 -0.54
CA ALA A 261 -9.13 -21.09 -1.61
C ALA A 261 -8.89 -19.65 -1.13
N LEU A 262 -9.88 -19.05 -0.46
CA LEU A 262 -9.81 -17.67 0.03
C LEU A 262 -8.78 -17.49 1.15
N VAL A 263 -8.65 -18.46 2.07
CA VAL A 263 -7.63 -18.42 3.14
C VAL A 263 -6.22 -18.56 2.54
N LEU A 264 -6.03 -19.41 1.54
CA LEU A 264 -4.76 -19.54 0.84
C LEU A 264 -4.41 -18.27 0.02
N ILE A 265 -5.40 -17.64 -0.62
CA ILE A 265 -5.23 -16.33 -1.25
C ILE A 265 -4.86 -15.27 -0.22
N PHE A 266 -5.54 -15.25 0.92
CA PHE A 266 -5.23 -14.34 2.03
C PHE A 266 -3.82 -14.57 2.58
N MET A 267 -3.32 -15.82 2.59
CA MET A 267 -1.93 -16.11 2.98
C MET A 267 -0.92 -15.36 2.11
N GLY A 268 -1.16 -15.27 0.78
CA GLY A 268 -0.36 -14.41 -0.10
C GLY A 268 -0.43 -12.94 0.33
N GLY A 269 -1.64 -12.45 0.63
CA GLY A 269 -1.86 -11.11 1.19
C GLY A 269 -1.12 -10.90 2.51
N MET A 270 -1.13 -11.88 3.43
CA MET A 270 -0.39 -11.83 4.69
C MET A 270 1.12 -11.67 4.47
N GLY A 271 1.68 -12.35 3.47
CA GLY A 271 3.10 -12.26 3.14
C GLY A 271 3.53 -10.86 2.74
N LYS A 272 2.87 -10.27 1.74
CA LYS A 272 3.21 -8.91 1.26
C LYS A 272 2.86 -7.84 2.27
N SER A 273 1.72 -7.97 2.94
CA SER A 273 1.24 -7.00 3.94
C SER A 273 1.90 -7.18 5.32
N ALA A 274 2.82 -8.11 5.45
CA ALA A 274 3.53 -8.40 6.71
C ALA A 274 2.57 -8.62 7.90
N ILE A 275 1.51 -9.39 7.69
CA ILE A 275 0.57 -9.83 8.72
C ILE A 275 1.15 -11.04 9.45
N MET A 276 0.97 -11.12 10.77
CA MET A 276 1.44 -12.24 11.59
C MET A 276 0.88 -13.59 11.08
N PRO A 277 1.73 -14.64 11.02
CA PRO A 277 3.12 -14.75 11.46
C PRO A 277 4.16 -14.33 10.41
N LEU A 278 3.77 -13.93 9.20
CA LEU A 278 4.64 -13.63 8.07
C LEU A 278 5.22 -12.20 8.07
N HIS A 279 5.17 -11.50 9.22
CA HIS A 279 5.60 -10.10 9.39
C HIS A 279 7.11 -9.91 9.55
N ILE A 280 7.85 -10.97 9.83
CA ILE A 280 9.24 -10.95 10.32
C ILE A 280 10.26 -10.34 9.36
N TRP A 281 9.92 -10.19 8.08
CA TRP A 281 10.79 -9.62 7.06
C TRP A 281 10.75 -8.08 7.03
N LEU A 282 9.61 -7.47 7.41
CA LEU A 282 9.37 -6.05 7.21
C LEU A 282 10.28 -5.15 8.06
N PRO A 283 10.52 -5.42 9.36
CA PRO A 283 11.47 -4.64 10.16
C PRO A 283 12.93 -4.75 9.67
N ASP A 284 13.32 -5.89 9.10
CA ASP A 284 14.66 -6.09 8.57
C ASP A 284 14.84 -5.40 7.20
N ALA A 285 13.75 -5.23 6.45
CA ALA A 285 13.76 -4.47 5.19
C ALA A 285 14.20 -3.01 5.36
N MET A 286 14.31 -2.51 6.61
CA MET A 286 14.84 -1.18 6.94
C MET A 286 16.33 -1.02 6.62
N GLU A 287 17.05 -2.07 6.29
CA GLU A 287 18.44 -2.02 5.79
C GLU A 287 18.56 -1.33 4.41
N GLY A 288 17.49 -1.30 3.64
CA GLY A 288 17.44 -0.55 2.37
C GLY A 288 17.47 0.98 2.57
N PRO A 289 17.72 1.75 1.48
CA PRO A 289 17.66 3.21 1.52
C PRO A 289 16.29 3.72 2.00
N THR A 290 16.25 4.81 2.76
CA THR A 290 14.98 5.30 3.34
C THR A 290 13.91 5.66 2.31
N PRO A 291 14.22 6.23 1.11
CA PRO A 291 13.19 6.41 0.07
C PRO A 291 12.51 5.10 -0.36
N VAL A 292 13.25 3.99 -0.38
CA VAL A 292 12.69 2.64 -0.62
C VAL A 292 11.73 2.25 0.49
N SER A 293 12.13 2.48 1.75
CA SER A 293 11.25 2.22 2.89
C SER A 293 9.96 3.04 2.79
N ALA A 294 10.04 4.32 2.42
CA ALA A 294 8.86 5.15 2.19
C ALA A 294 7.94 4.55 1.12
N LEU A 295 8.49 4.10 -0.01
CA LEU A 295 7.72 3.54 -1.12
C LEU A 295 7.06 2.21 -0.73
N ILE A 296 7.82 1.26 -0.17
CA ILE A 296 7.33 -0.07 0.23
C ILE A 296 6.22 0.03 1.28
N HIS A 297 6.38 0.91 2.28
CA HIS A 297 5.50 0.96 3.45
C HIS A 297 4.29 1.87 3.31
N ALA A 298 4.31 2.84 2.38
CA ALA A 298 3.23 3.79 2.25
C ALA A 298 2.13 3.33 1.28
N ALA A 299 2.50 3.12 0.01
CA ALA A 299 1.53 3.09 -1.08
C ALA A 299 1.57 1.82 -1.93
N THR A 300 2.51 0.89 -1.65
CA THR A 300 2.81 -0.16 -2.63
C THR A 300 2.78 -1.57 -2.00
N MET A 301 3.93 -2.18 -1.75
CA MET A 301 4.02 -3.61 -1.43
C MET A 301 3.12 -4.05 -0.26
N VAL A 302 3.14 -3.29 0.86
CA VAL A 302 2.39 -3.69 2.06
C VAL A 302 0.87 -3.48 1.93
N VAL A 303 0.42 -2.58 1.06
CA VAL A 303 -1.01 -2.38 0.80
C VAL A 303 -1.57 -3.37 -0.24
N ALA A 304 -0.69 -4.10 -0.95
CA ALA A 304 -1.10 -5.06 -1.97
C ALA A 304 -2.03 -6.16 -1.41
N GLY A 305 -1.79 -6.64 -0.19
CA GLY A 305 -2.68 -7.64 0.43
C GLY A 305 -4.05 -7.07 0.83
N VAL A 306 -4.10 -5.81 1.28
CA VAL A 306 -5.39 -5.12 1.53
C VAL A 306 -6.14 -4.97 0.21
N TYR A 307 -5.45 -4.54 -0.84
CA TYR A 307 -6.01 -4.41 -2.18
C TYR A 307 -6.51 -5.76 -2.74
N LEU A 308 -5.76 -6.85 -2.52
CA LEU A 308 -6.15 -8.20 -2.95
C LEU A 308 -7.46 -8.64 -2.29
N VAL A 309 -7.59 -8.46 -0.97
CA VAL A 309 -8.84 -8.79 -0.25
C VAL A 309 -9.98 -7.88 -0.70
N ALA A 310 -9.72 -6.59 -0.90
CA ALA A 310 -10.71 -5.64 -1.40
C ALA A 310 -11.16 -5.98 -2.84
N ARG A 311 -10.24 -6.41 -3.72
CA ARG A 311 -10.54 -6.81 -5.10
C ARG A 311 -11.42 -8.06 -5.16
N LEU A 312 -11.20 -9.01 -4.27
CA LEU A 312 -11.98 -10.26 -4.18
C LEU A 312 -13.07 -10.18 -3.11
N PHE A 313 -13.38 -9.00 -2.61
CA PHE A 313 -14.28 -8.80 -1.48
C PHE A 313 -15.66 -9.47 -1.67
N PRO A 314 -16.30 -9.44 -2.85
CA PRO A 314 -17.55 -10.17 -3.06
C PRO A 314 -17.45 -11.69 -2.77
N LEU A 315 -16.32 -12.32 -3.10
CA LEU A 315 -16.09 -13.72 -2.79
C LEU A 315 -15.90 -13.95 -1.28
N TYR A 316 -15.19 -13.05 -0.60
CA TYR A 316 -15.02 -13.12 0.86
C TYR A 316 -16.35 -12.96 1.60
N LEU A 317 -17.27 -12.11 1.10
CA LEU A 317 -18.61 -11.97 1.69
C LEU A 317 -19.42 -13.27 1.71
N MET A 318 -19.13 -14.20 0.78
CA MET A 318 -19.79 -15.50 0.70
C MET A 318 -19.31 -16.48 1.78
N GLU A 319 -18.13 -16.22 2.39
CA GLU A 319 -17.46 -17.14 3.31
C GLU A 319 -17.18 -16.49 4.66
N GLU A 320 -18.13 -16.61 5.57
CA GLU A 320 -18.05 -16.05 6.91
C GLU A 320 -16.79 -16.51 7.68
N SER A 321 -16.39 -17.76 7.48
CA SER A 321 -15.20 -18.34 8.13
C SER A 321 -13.92 -17.62 7.67
N ALA A 322 -13.79 -17.33 6.38
CA ALA A 322 -12.65 -16.61 5.84
C ALA A 322 -12.59 -15.15 6.36
N MET A 323 -13.74 -14.48 6.40
CA MET A 323 -13.85 -13.12 6.96
C MET A 323 -13.47 -13.10 8.44
N THR A 324 -13.93 -14.06 9.22
CA THR A 324 -13.60 -14.19 10.66
C THR A 324 -12.10 -14.40 10.86
N ILE A 325 -11.45 -15.23 10.04
CA ILE A 325 -9.99 -15.42 10.09
C ILE A 325 -9.26 -14.08 9.83
N ILE A 326 -9.70 -13.29 8.86
CA ILE A 326 -9.13 -11.97 8.58
C ILE A 326 -9.24 -11.05 9.81
N VAL A 327 -10.42 -11.01 10.48
CA VAL A 327 -10.62 -10.20 11.70
C VAL A 327 -9.67 -10.64 12.80
N VAL A 328 -9.63 -11.92 13.11
CA VAL A 328 -8.83 -12.45 14.25
C VAL A 328 -7.35 -12.22 14.01
N VAL A 329 -6.83 -12.62 12.83
CA VAL A 329 -5.41 -12.48 12.50
C VAL A 329 -5.03 -11.00 12.41
N GLY A 330 -5.90 -10.16 11.84
CA GLY A 330 -5.71 -8.72 11.78
C GLY A 330 -5.66 -8.08 13.18
N ALA A 331 -6.62 -8.38 14.06
CA ALA A 331 -6.68 -7.82 15.40
C ALA A 331 -5.47 -8.18 16.27
N ILE A 332 -5.02 -9.44 16.20
CA ILE A 332 -3.82 -9.89 16.91
C ILE A 332 -2.58 -9.17 16.36
N THR A 333 -2.45 -9.07 15.03
CA THR A 333 -1.32 -8.40 14.37
C THR A 333 -1.28 -6.92 14.73
N ALA A 334 -2.43 -6.23 14.70
CA ALA A 334 -2.52 -4.80 14.99
C ALA A 334 -2.00 -4.47 16.41
N PHE A 335 -2.44 -5.26 17.39
CA PHE A 335 -2.03 -5.09 18.79
C PHE A 335 -0.55 -5.44 19.01
N TYR A 336 -0.12 -6.62 18.53
CA TYR A 336 1.28 -7.04 18.63
C TYR A 336 2.23 -6.00 18.06
N ALA A 337 1.97 -5.54 16.84
CA ALA A 337 2.83 -4.57 16.18
C ALA A 337 2.86 -3.22 16.90
N ALA A 338 1.73 -2.75 17.44
CA ALA A 338 1.67 -1.53 18.24
C ALA A 338 2.51 -1.64 19.53
N MET A 339 2.43 -2.78 20.23
CA MET A 339 3.25 -3.03 21.43
C MET A 339 4.75 -3.04 21.11
N VAL A 340 5.15 -3.71 20.03
CA VAL A 340 6.55 -3.75 19.62
C VAL A 340 7.05 -2.37 19.18
N ALA A 341 6.24 -1.57 18.51
CA ALA A 341 6.58 -0.19 18.14
C ALA A 341 6.93 0.68 19.35
N CYS A 342 6.28 0.44 20.50
CA CYS A 342 6.58 1.16 21.74
C CYS A 342 7.99 0.90 22.28
N THR A 343 8.64 -0.20 21.91
CA THR A 343 9.94 -0.63 22.46
C THR A 343 11.13 -0.40 21.52
N GLN A 344 10.86 -0.12 20.23
CA GLN A 344 11.93 0.09 19.25
C GLN A 344 12.69 1.39 19.53
N ILE A 345 13.99 1.38 19.20
CA ILE A 345 14.90 2.52 19.31
C ILE A 345 15.23 3.11 17.94
N ASP A 346 15.26 2.29 16.89
CA ASP A 346 15.47 2.69 15.50
C ASP A 346 14.21 3.36 14.95
N ILE A 347 14.32 4.61 14.45
CA ILE A 347 13.20 5.39 13.91
C ILE A 347 12.50 4.67 12.76
N LYS A 348 13.25 4.02 11.86
CA LYS A 348 12.67 3.27 10.72
C LYS A 348 11.92 2.03 11.20
N ARG A 349 12.44 1.33 12.24
CA ARG A 349 11.76 0.17 12.83
C ARG A 349 10.48 0.56 13.57
N VAL A 350 10.46 1.69 14.31
CA VAL A 350 9.20 2.22 14.89
C VAL A 350 8.16 2.43 13.77
N LEU A 351 8.55 3.07 12.67
CA LEU A 351 7.65 3.32 11.55
C LEU A 351 7.25 2.01 10.83
N ALA A 352 8.12 1.01 10.75
CA ALA A 352 7.82 -0.30 10.16
C ALA A 352 6.75 -1.04 10.98
N PHE A 353 6.93 -1.17 12.30
CA PHE A 353 5.92 -1.78 13.16
C PHE A 353 4.61 -1.00 13.19
N SER A 354 4.69 0.33 13.13
CA SER A 354 3.47 1.14 13.00
C SER A 354 2.77 0.92 11.64
N THR A 355 3.50 0.58 10.57
CA THR A 355 2.90 0.18 9.29
C THR A 355 2.17 -1.16 9.43
N ILE A 356 2.81 -2.19 10.01
CA ILE A 356 2.18 -3.49 10.26
C ILE A 356 0.86 -3.31 11.03
N SER A 357 0.88 -2.47 12.07
CA SER A 357 -0.32 -2.18 12.87
C SER A 357 -1.43 -1.52 12.06
N GLN A 358 -1.11 -0.52 11.22
CA GLN A 358 -2.13 0.19 10.41
C GLN A 358 -2.66 -0.66 9.26
N ILE A 359 -1.84 -1.48 8.61
CA ILE A 359 -2.29 -2.44 7.60
C ILE A 359 -3.23 -3.47 8.23
N ALA A 360 -2.90 -3.95 9.43
CA ALA A 360 -3.77 -4.85 10.16
C ALA A 360 -5.10 -4.19 10.57
N PHE A 361 -5.10 -2.88 10.87
CA PHE A 361 -6.31 -2.09 11.05
C PHE A 361 -7.23 -2.16 9.81
N MET A 362 -6.66 -1.97 8.61
CA MET A 362 -7.42 -2.06 7.36
C MET A 362 -7.96 -3.48 7.13
N MET A 363 -7.18 -4.52 7.45
CA MET A 363 -7.62 -5.90 7.33
C MET A 363 -8.79 -6.20 8.27
N VAL A 364 -8.74 -5.75 9.54
CA VAL A 364 -9.86 -5.89 10.46
C VAL A 364 -11.10 -5.19 9.90
N SER A 365 -10.94 -3.98 9.36
CA SER A 365 -12.02 -3.21 8.75
C SER A 365 -12.69 -3.97 7.59
N LEU A 366 -11.89 -4.58 6.69
CA LEU A 366 -12.42 -5.44 5.63
C LEU A 366 -13.13 -6.68 6.22
N GLY A 367 -12.54 -7.32 7.22
CA GLY A 367 -13.10 -8.54 7.81
C GLY A 367 -14.42 -8.33 8.56
N VAL A 368 -14.67 -7.14 9.11
CA VAL A 368 -15.95 -6.78 9.76
C VAL A 368 -16.98 -6.21 8.80
N ALA A 369 -16.59 -5.87 7.57
CA ALA A 369 -17.46 -5.27 6.58
C ALA A 369 -18.46 -6.29 6.03
N ARG A 370 -19.63 -6.35 6.63
CA ARG A 370 -20.73 -7.22 6.20
C ARG A 370 -21.95 -6.39 5.87
N PRO A 371 -22.80 -6.83 4.92
CA PRO A 371 -24.00 -6.09 4.54
C PRO A 371 -24.96 -5.84 5.70
N GLU A 372 -24.99 -6.74 6.68
CA GLU A 372 -25.83 -6.63 7.88
C GLU A 372 -25.37 -5.53 8.85
N PHE A 373 -24.11 -5.09 8.74
CA PHE A 373 -23.51 -4.09 9.61
C PHE A 373 -23.21 -2.79 8.82
N HIS A 374 -24.06 -1.79 8.97
CA HIS A 374 -23.93 -0.45 8.34
C HIS A 374 -23.57 -0.50 6.84
N HIS A 375 -24.31 -1.32 6.05
CA HIS A 375 -24.19 -1.37 4.59
C HIS A 375 -22.75 -1.51 4.03
N GLY A 376 -21.89 -2.24 4.74
CA GLY A 376 -20.51 -2.47 4.30
C GLY A 376 -19.53 -1.32 4.58
N LEU A 377 -19.83 -0.44 5.54
CA LEU A 377 -18.99 0.70 5.95
C LEU A 377 -17.51 0.32 6.10
N GLY A 378 -17.20 -0.87 6.64
CA GLY A 378 -15.83 -1.32 6.86
C GLY A 378 -14.99 -1.41 5.59
N TYR A 379 -15.60 -1.71 4.44
CA TYR A 379 -14.89 -1.72 3.15
C TYR A 379 -14.44 -0.30 2.75
N MET A 380 -15.37 0.65 2.79
CA MET A 380 -15.07 2.05 2.47
C MET A 380 -14.06 2.64 3.44
N ALA A 381 -14.23 2.40 4.73
CA ALA A 381 -13.32 2.84 5.77
C ALA A 381 -11.91 2.30 5.56
N SER A 382 -11.78 1.02 5.17
CA SER A 382 -10.48 0.41 4.85
C SER A 382 -9.81 1.08 3.66
N MET A 383 -10.54 1.28 2.56
CA MET A 383 -9.99 1.90 1.34
C MET A 383 -9.68 3.38 1.56
N PHE A 384 -10.51 4.10 2.30
CA PHE A 384 -10.22 5.48 2.70
C PHE A 384 -8.99 5.57 3.60
N HIS A 385 -8.86 4.67 4.58
CA HIS A 385 -7.68 4.63 5.42
C HIS A 385 -6.42 4.25 4.65
N LEU A 386 -6.52 3.39 3.64
CA LEU A 386 -5.41 3.07 2.74
C LEU A 386 -4.91 4.34 2.02
N PHE A 387 -5.81 5.16 1.49
CA PHE A 387 -5.46 6.43 0.84
C PHE A 387 -4.75 7.39 1.80
N THR A 388 -5.35 7.67 2.95
CA THR A 388 -4.77 8.59 3.94
C THR A 388 -3.46 8.06 4.51
N HIS A 389 -3.39 6.75 4.79
CA HIS A 389 -2.20 6.05 5.25
C HIS A 389 -1.02 6.23 4.29
N ALA A 390 -1.26 6.08 3.00
CA ALA A 390 -0.21 6.24 2.00
C ALA A 390 0.44 7.63 2.09
N MET A 391 -0.34 8.69 2.29
CA MET A 391 0.15 10.06 2.34
C MET A 391 0.95 10.33 3.62
N PHE A 392 0.38 10.08 4.80
CA PHE A 392 1.09 10.36 6.05
C PHE A 392 2.24 9.38 6.32
N LYS A 393 2.20 8.15 5.81
CA LYS A 393 3.32 7.21 5.96
C LYS A 393 4.50 7.57 5.07
N ALA A 394 4.26 7.94 3.82
CA ALA A 394 5.32 8.46 2.97
C ALA A 394 5.97 9.69 3.62
N LEU A 395 5.16 10.62 4.14
CA LEU A 395 5.63 11.80 4.87
C LEU A 395 6.52 11.43 6.05
N LEU A 396 6.09 10.51 6.90
CA LEU A 396 6.84 10.11 8.10
C LEU A 396 8.16 9.40 7.75
N PHE A 397 8.16 8.50 6.76
CA PHE A 397 9.39 7.84 6.33
C PHE A 397 10.38 8.79 5.64
N LEU A 398 9.90 9.68 4.77
CA LEU A 398 10.75 10.69 4.14
C LEU A 398 11.26 11.69 5.19
N GLY A 399 10.43 12.08 6.15
CA GLY A 399 10.85 12.89 7.30
C GLY A 399 11.92 12.21 8.15
N ALA A 400 11.75 10.90 8.44
CA ALA A 400 12.79 10.10 9.09
C ALA A 400 14.07 10.04 8.27
N GLY A 401 13.97 9.93 6.95
CA GLY A 401 15.11 9.98 6.04
C GLY A 401 15.86 11.31 6.10
N ALA A 402 15.15 12.44 6.19
CA ALA A 402 15.75 13.75 6.34
C ALA A 402 16.54 13.87 7.66
N LEU A 403 15.99 13.33 8.76
CA LEU A 403 16.65 13.28 10.07
C LEU A 403 17.90 12.39 10.05
N ILE A 404 17.77 11.18 9.47
CA ILE A 404 18.87 10.23 9.33
C ILE A 404 20.00 10.83 8.48
N HIS A 405 19.65 11.48 7.38
CA HIS A 405 20.63 12.11 6.51
C HIS A 405 21.38 13.26 7.21
N ALA A 406 20.69 14.03 8.06
CA ALA A 406 21.31 15.13 8.80
C ALA A 406 22.21 14.67 9.95
N ILE A 407 21.86 13.56 10.63
CA ILE A 407 22.54 13.09 11.87
C ILE A 407 23.49 11.93 11.59
N GLY A 408 23.28 11.16 10.51
CA GLY A 408 24.08 9.96 10.20
C GLY A 408 23.75 8.73 11.03
N SER A 409 22.62 8.71 11.79
CA SER A 409 22.21 7.59 12.63
C SER A 409 20.72 7.29 12.47
N ASN A 410 20.34 6.00 12.55
CA ASN A 410 18.94 5.57 12.61
C ASN A 410 18.37 5.61 14.04
N ASP A 411 19.24 5.67 15.05
CA ASP A 411 18.86 5.65 16.45
C ASP A 411 18.36 7.03 16.90
N TYR A 412 17.09 7.10 17.33
CA TYR A 412 16.51 8.36 17.80
C TYR A 412 17.17 8.86 19.10
N THR A 413 17.93 8.02 19.83
CA THR A 413 18.68 8.48 20.99
C THR A 413 19.87 9.38 20.62
N ALA A 414 20.28 9.37 19.36
CA ALA A 414 21.23 10.33 18.81
C ALA A 414 20.56 11.61 18.28
N MET A 415 19.22 11.63 18.17
CA MET A 415 18.42 12.70 17.60
C MET A 415 17.68 13.44 18.72
N HIS A 416 18.20 14.56 19.21
CA HIS A 416 17.55 15.35 20.26
C HIS A 416 17.50 16.82 19.89
N GLY A 417 16.43 17.53 20.30
CA GLY A 417 16.32 18.99 20.21
C GLY A 417 16.33 19.56 18.79
N LEU A 418 15.98 18.77 17.77
CA LEU A 418 16.17 19.12 16.36
C LEU A 418 15.19 20.16 15.83
N ARG A 419 14.15 20.56 16.58
CA ARG A 419 13.11 21.51 16.13
C ARG A 419 13.65 22.85 15.64
N LYS A 420 14.73 23.36 16.27
CA LYS A 420 15.33 24.66 15.93
C LYS A 420 16.21 24.57 14.68
N TYR A 421 16.80 23.40 14.45
CA TYR A 421 17.76 23.17 13.36
C TYR A 421 17.07 22.74 12.06
N MET A 422 15.96 22.02 12.16
CA MET A 422 15.23 21.45 11.02
C MET A 422 13.74 21.82 11.07
N PRO A 423 13.37 23.11 10.95
CA PRO A 423 11.99 23.55 11.12
C PRO A 423 11.01 22.96 10.09
N VAL A 424 11.40 22.80 8.82
CA VAL A 424 10.54 22.21 7.79
C VAL A 424 10.27 20.74 8.11
N THR A 425 11.32 19.98 8.42
CA THR A 425 11.20 18.57 8.81
C THR A 425 10.37 18.43 10.09
N HIS A 426 10.56 19.31 11.07
CA HIS A 426 9.83 19.31 12.33
C HIS A 426 8.31 19.47 12.12
N TRP A 427 7.87 20.51 11.39
CA TRP A 427 6.45 20.76 11.18
C TRP A 427 5.78 19.69 10.31
N THR A 428 6.44 19.24 9.26
CA THR A 428 5.91 18.20 8.38
C THR A 428 5.82 16.86 9.10
N PHE A 429 6.81 16.50 9.93
CA PHE A 429 6.77 15.29 10.76
C PHE A 429 5.67 15.35 11.81
N LEU A 430 5.44 16.52 12.43
CA LEU A 430 4.34 16.73 13.39
C LEU A 430 2.98 16.49 12.71
N ILE A 431 2.77 17.03 11.51
CA ILE A 431 1.53 16.80 10.73
C ILE A 431 1.33 15.30 10.48
N GLY A 432 2.39 14.57 10.10
CA GLY A 432 2.34 13.13 9.96
C GLY A 432 1.98 12.40 11.26
N CYS A 433 2.54 12.82 12.40
CA CYS A 433 2.21 12.27 13.72
C CYS A 433 0.75 12.54 14.12
N LEU A 434 0.24 13.75 13.88
CA LEU A 434 -1.14 14.11 14.16
C LEU A 434 -2.12 13.31 13.29
N ALA A 435 -1.78 13.15 12.00
CA ALA A 435 -2.60 12.37 11.07
C ALA A 435 -2.65 10.89 11.47
N ILE A 436 -1.52 10.23 11.70
CA ILE A 436 -1.51 8.81 12.09
C ILE A 436 -2.10 8.56 13.48
N ALA A 437 -1.99 9.51 14.41
CA ALA A 437 -2.61 9.42 15.73
C ALA A 437 -4.14 9.54 15.67
N GLY A 438 -4.69 10.10 14.59
CA GLY A 438 -6.12 10.33 14.44
C GLY A 438 -6.59 11.56 15.24
N ILE A 439 -5.88 12.68 15.10
CA ILE A 439 -6.25 13.96 15.73
C ILE A 439 -7.03 14.83 14.75
N ILE A 440 -8.12 15.44 15.18
CA ILE A 440 -8.92 16.41 14.41
C ILE A 440 -8.05 17.65 14.12
N PRO A 441 -8.06 18.20 12.91
CA PRO A 441 -8.86 17.90 11.72
C PRO A 441 -8.14 17.06 10.64
N PHE A 442 -7.10 16.32 11.00
CA PHE A 442 -6.28 15.59 10.03
C PHE A 442 -7.00 14.38 9.45
N SER A 443 -6.62 14.00 8.22
CA SER A 443 -7.30 12.95 7.44
C SER A 443 -7.36 11.58 8.13
N GLY A 444 -6.35 11.25 8.93
CA GLY A 444 -6.30 9.99 9.66
C GLY A 444 -7.35 9.87 10.78
N PHE A 445 -7.88 10.97 11.30
CA PHE A 445 -8.99 10.94 12.25
C PHE A 445 -10.24 10.34 11.59
N PHE A 446 -10.69 10.93 10.50
CA PHE A 446 -11.91 10.51 9.81
C PHE A 446 -11.84 9.05 9.38
N SER A 447 -10.73 8.64 8.76
CA SER A 447 -10.59 7.25 8.31
C SER A 447 -10.51 6.23 9.44
N LYS A 448 -9.92 6.57 10.60
CA LYS A 448 -9.89 5.68 11.77
C LYS A 448 -11.22 5.62 12.50
N ASP A 449 -11.92 6.73 12.60
CA ASP A 449 -13.24 6.80 13.23
C ASP A 449 -14.24 5.91 12.50
N GLU A 450 -14.23 5.94 11.16
CA GLU A 450 -15.02 5.05 10.32
C GLU A 450 -14.68 3.56 10.54
N ILE A 451 -13.39 3.22 10.66
CA ILE A 451 -12.97 1.84 10.96
C ILE A 451 -13.48 1.41 12.34
N LEU A 452 -13.32 2.27 13.35
CA LEU A 452 -13.78 1.96 14.71
C LEU A 452 -15.31 1.85 14.76
N SER A 453 -16.03 2.69 14.03
CA SER A 453 -17.48 2.62 13.88
C SER A 453 -17.92 1.28 13.28
N ALA A 454 -17.26 0.84 12.18
CA ALA A 454 -17.50 -0.47 11.59
C ALA A 454 -17.21 -1.63 12.57
N CYS A 455 -16.11 -1.55 13.34
CA CYS A 455 -15.80 -2.52 14.38
C CYS A 455 -16.86 -2.55 15.48
N GLY A 456 -17.37 -1.38 15.89
CA GLY A 456 -18.42 -1.25 16.91
C GLY A 456 -19.74 -1.89 16.50
N SER A 457 -20.09 -1.78 15.23
CA SER A 457 -21.29 -2.43 14.67
C SER A 457 -21.17 -3.95 14.63
N TYR A 458 -19.96 -4.45 14.40
CA TYR A 458 -19.71 -5.90 14.38
C TYR A 458 -19.64 -6.52 15.78
N SER A 459 -18.84 -5.92 16.70
CA SER A 459 -18.65 -6.42 18.05
C SER A 459 -18.05 -5.36 18.98
N THR A 460 -18.67 -5.17 20.16
CA THR A 460 -18.12 -4.29 21.20
C THR A 460 -16.71 -4.70 21.64
N PHE A 461 -16.40 -5.99 21.66
CA PHE A 461 -15.06 -6.48 22.00
C PHE A 461 -14.03 -6.02 20.96
N VAL A 462 -14.32 -6.18 19.67
CA VAL A 462 -13.42 -5.76 18.58
C VAL A 462 -13.24 -4.23 18.60
N TYR A 463 -14.31 -3.47 18.87
CA TYR A 463 -14.25 -2.02 19.03
C TYR A 463 -13.29 -1.59 20.15
N ILE A 464 -13.44 -2.15 21.34
CA ILE A 464 -12.56 -1.82 22.49
C ILE A 464 -11.13 -2.22 22.18
N TRP A 465 -10.91 -3.40 21.60
CA TRP A 465 -9.59 -3.88 21.23
C TRP A 465 -8.88 -2.96 20.22
N MET A 466 -9.58 -2.58 19.16
CA MET A 466 -9.03 -1.70 18.14
C MET A 466 -8.86 -0.27 18.64
N SER A 467 -9.72 0.21 19.54
CA SER A 467 -9.56 1.49 20.23
C SER A 467 -8.29 1.54 21.09
N LEU A 468 -7.96 0.44 21.78
CA LEU A 468 -6.71 0.31 22.52
C LEU A 468 -5.50 0.38 21.59
N VAL A 469 -5.56 -0.27 20.42
CA VAL A 469 -4.49 -0.19 19.41
C VAL A 469 -4.34 1.23 18.87
N ALA A 470 -5.45 1.97 18.68
CA ALA A 470 -5.41 3.37 18.28
C ALA A 470 -4.72 4.25 19.33
N ALA A 471 -5.02 4.04 20.62
CA ALA A 471 -4.35 4.73 21.73
C ALA A 471 -2.84 4.45 21.78
N LEU A 472 -2.44 3.17 21.61
CA LEU A 472 -1.03 2.80 21.52
C LEU A 472 -0.35 3.47 20.32
N THR A 473 -1.06 3.63 19.20
CA THR A 473 -0.54 4.33 18.01
C THR A 473 -0.20 5.78 18.33
N ALA A 474 -1.09 6.50 18.99
CA ALA A 474 -0.85 7.87 19.43
C ALA A 474 0.35 7.93 20.39
N PHE A 475 0.39 7.01 21.36
CA PHE A 475 1.46 6.96 22.35
C PHE A 475 2.87 6.81 21.72
N TYR A 476 3.11 5.77 20.89
CA TYR A 476 4.45 5.55 20.34
C TYR A 476 4.87 6.62 19.33
N MET A 477 3.92 7.19 18.57
CA MET A 477 4.23 8.24 17.61
C MET A 477 4.60 9.55 18.30
N PHE A 478 3.87 9.98 19.33
CA PHE A 478 4.21 11.17 20.09
C PHE A 478 5.46 10.96 20.97
N ARG A 479 5.66 9.76 21.52
CA ARG A 479 6.91 9.41 22.16
C ARG A 479 8.10 9.64 21.23
N LEU A 480 8.03 9.13 20.00
CA LEU A 480 9.07 9.31 18.99
C LEU A 480 9.28 10.80 18.67
N TYR A 481 8.19 11.53 18.42
CA TYR A 481 8.22 12.95 18.09
C TYR A 481 8.87 13.80 19.19
N TYR A 482 8.45 13.62 20.45
CA TYR A 482 8.99 14.41 21.55
C TYR A 482 10.46 14.08 21.84
N LEU A 483 10.87 12.83 21.73
CA LEU A 483 12.26 12.44 21.92
C LEU A 483 13.20 13.04 20.88
N ILE A 484 12.76 13.16 19.63
CA ILE A 484 13.57 13.71 18.53
C ILE A 484 13.62 15.24 18.58
N PHE A 485 12.47 15.89 18.73
CA PHE A 485 12.38 17.34 18.51
C PHE A 485 12.46 18.18 19.78
N TRP A 486 12.09 17.62 20.96
CA TRP A 486 11.92 18.41 22.18
C TRP A 486 12.78 17.97 23.37
N TRP A 487 13.27 16.72 23.44
CA TRP A 487 13.81 16.13 24.66
C TRP A 487 14.99 16.94 25.24
N LYS A 488 16.17 16.85 24.70
CA LYS A 488 17.40 17.50 25.16
C LYS A 488 17.92 18.45 24.10
N GLU A 489 18.74 19.42 24.48
CA GLU A 489 19.45 20.22 23.47
C GLU A 489 20.42 19.33 22.69
N HIS A 490 20.45 19.53 21.38
CA HIS A 490 21.37 18.81 20.53
C HIS A 490 22.80 19.27 20.80
N LYS A 491 23.67 18.34 21.19
CA LYS A 491 25.10 18.62 21.35
C LYS A 491 25.78 18.37 20.00
N ILE A 492 26.28 19.43 19.40
CA ILE A 492 27.06 19.35 18.16
C ILE A 492 28.48 18.86 18.55
N PRO A 493 28.94 17.69 18.04
CA PRO A 493 30.33 17.25 18.30
C PRO A 493 31.33 18.27 17.71
N GLU A 494 32.45 18.45 18.38
CA GLU A 494 33.51 19.34 17.90
C GLU A 494 33.97 18.94 16.49
N GLY A 495 34.00 19.91 15.57
CA GLY A 495 34.35 19.68 14.16
C GLY A 495 33.20 19.23 13.24
N HIS A 496 31.96 19.06 13.72
CA HIS A 496 30.79 18.77 12.90
C HIS A 496 29.94 20.03 12.67
N HIS A 497 29.30 20.09 11.49
CA HIS A 497 28.33 21.14 11.18
C HIS A 497 27.02 20.93 11.96
N ALA A 498 26.36 22.03 12.29
CA ALA A 498 25.02 21.96 12.88
C ALA A 498 24.04 21.28 11.90
N PRO A 499 23.14 20.40 12.37
CA PRO A 499 22.07 19.87 11.54
C PRO A 499 21.27 21.01 10.91
N HIS A 500 20.82 20.82 9.68
CA HIS A 500 20.00 21.80 8.95
C HIS A 500 18.97 21.09 8.10
N ASP A 501 17.92 21.80 7.69
CA ASP A 501 16.93 21.27 6.74
C ASP A 501 17.59 20.89 5.42
N GLN A 502 17.06 19.85 4.82
CA GLN A 502 17.57 19.25 3.61
C GLN A 502 17.26 20.09 2.36
N PRO A 503 17.96 19.87 1.22
CA PRO A 503 17.73 20.62 -0.01
C PRO A 503 16.26 20.55 -0.48
N TRP A 504 15.85 21.49 -1.33
CA TRP A 504 14.47 21.61 -1.79
C TRP A 504 13.90 20.33 -2.42
N THR A 505 14.75 19.51 -3.07
CA THR A 505 14.34 18.22 -3.63
C THR A 505 13.85 17.22 -2.57
N MET A 506 14.30 17.38 -1.32
CA MET A 506 13.83 16.58 -0.19
C MET A 506 12.71 17.29 0.58
N SER A 507 12.81 18.61 0.78
CA SER A 507 11.83 19.38 1.57
C SER A 507 10.50 19.54 0.85
N LEU A 508 10.49 19.72 -0.48
CA LEU A 508 9.26 19.89 -1.25
C LEU A 508 8.32 18.67 -1.18
N PRO A 509 8.79 17.41 -1.34
CA PRO A 509 7.95 16.24 -1.12
C PRO A 509 7.33 16.19 0.29
N LEU A 510 8.08 16.58 1.33
CA LEU A 510 7.55 16.64 2.69
C LEU A 510 6.40 17.63 2.81
N ILE A 511 6.56 18.83 2.24
CA ILE A 511 5.53 19.88 2.29
C ILE A 511 4.27 19.45 1.52
N ILE A 512 4.42 18.88 0.33
CA ILE A 512 3.29 18.41 -0.49
C ILE A 512 2.53 17.30 0.23
N LEU A 513 3.23 16.28 0.74
CA LEU A 513 2.59 15.17 1.44
C LEU A 513 1.93 15.64 2.76
N ALA A 514 2.52 16.62 3.45
CA ALA A 514 1.91 17.23 4.63
C ALA A 514 0.61 17.96 4.27
N ALA A 515 0.61 18.76 3.20
CA ALA A 515 -0.59 19.42 2.70
C ALA A 515 -1.69 18.42 2.34
N ILE A 516 -1.36 17.36 1.59
CA ILE A 516 -2.34 16.31 1.25
C ILE A 516 -2.86 15.63 2.52
N SER A 517 -2.00 15.33 3.50
CA SER A 517 -2.42 14.72 4.78
C SER A 517 -3.39 15.59 5.59
N CYS A 518 -3.36 16.92 5.40
CA CYS A 518 -4.32 17.83 6.01
C CYS A 518 -5.68 17.83 5.29
N VAL A 519 -5.68 17.80 3.94
CA VAL A 519 -6.90 18.04 3.13
C VAL A 519 -7.55 16.77 2.58
N ALA A 520 -6.90 15.62 2.67
CA ALA A 520 -7.38 14.35 2.10
C ALA A 520 -8.76 13.91 2.65
N CYS A 521 -9.17 14.41 3.81
CA CYS A 521 -10.50 14.18 4.35
C CYS A 521 -11.61 14.85 3.52
N LEU A 522 -11.31 15.97 2.81
CA LEU A 522 -12.28 16.67 1.99
C LEU A 522 -12.77 15.85 0.79
N LEU A 523 -11.96 14.90 0.31
CA LEU A 523 -12.35 13.98 -0.75
C LEU A 523 -13.50 13.05 -0.33
N TYR A 524 -13.61 12.76 0.97
CA TYR A 524 -14.67 11.90 1.52
C TYR A 524 -15.94 12.67 1.89
N THR A 525 -15.82 13.96 2.17
CA THR A 525 -16.95 14.80 2.59
C THR A 525 -17.68 15.46 1.42
N SER A 526 -17.22 15.29 0.19
CA SER A 526 -17.95 15.75 -0.99
C SER A 526 -19.21 14.91 -1.14
N PRO A 527 -20.42 15.52 -1.18
CA PRO A 527 -21.64 14.76 -1.40
C PRO A 527 -21.54 14.08 -2.77
N SER A 528 -21.55 12.75 -2.75
CA SER A 528 -21.65 11.90 -3.94
C SER A 528 -23.07 11.97 -4.49
#